data_fbffa88b5c2e2bb24f8797ed999c5fa8
#
_entry.id   fbffa88b5c2e2bb24f8797ed999c5fa8
#
_cell.length_a   1.000
_cell.length_b   1.000
_cell.length_c   1.000
_cell.angle_alpha   90.00
_cell.angle_beta   90.00
_cell.angle_gamma   90.00
#
_symmetry.space_group_name_H-M   'P 1'
#
loop_
_entity.id
_entity.type
_entity.pdbx_description
1 polymer ?
#
loop_
_entity_poly.entity_id
_entity_poly.type
_entity_poly.pdbx_seq_one_letter_code
_entity_poly.pdbx_strand_id
1 'polypeptide(L)'
;MKKFVSLFLTLTLCISMMLIVTSCGTKHPIEEFKNKMADADSYQMSVTMSNVPLFGTITMTTKIDGNIQYNPAFMFNKEEYIETVGDTKYKYTKNEDGTWSKAQDTEEEDDSSVTSDKTMEELFNPDNYEKVKDKENTYKQKKDVTFDNFEDVTITIEEDSCTIEMMSTDAGYGVKLVISKIGEIELTLPTVE
;
A
#
# COMPACT_ATOMS: atom_id res chain seq x y z
N MET A 1 -35.32 50.01 -8.10
CA MET A 1 -34.65 49.13 -9.05
C MET A 1 -33.20 48.85 -8.67
N LYS A 2 -32.33 49.84 -8.37
CA LYS A 2 -30.88 49.56 -8.05
C LYS A 2 -30.66 48.66 -6.82
N LYS A 3 -31.50 48.73 -5.79
CA LYS A 3 -31.36 47.87 -4.59
C LYS A 3 -31.74 46.39 -4.81
N PHE A 4 -32.67 46.11 -5.72
CA PHE A 4 -33.06 44.75 -6.10
C PHE A 4 -32.00 44.06 -6.97
N VAL A 5 -31.35 44.79 -7.86
CA VAL A 5 -30.29 44.27 -8.67
C VAL A 5 -29.05 43.92 -7.87
N SER A 6 -28.73 44.76 -6.84
CA SER A 6 -27.60 44.45 -5.92
C SER A 6 -27.86 43.22 -5.06
N LEU A 7 -29.13 43.03 -4.55
CA LEU A 7 -29.49 41.87 -3.77
C LEU A 7 -29.47 40.58 -4.60
N PHE A 8 -29.90 40.66 -5.86
CA PHE A 8 -29.87 39.51 -6.77
C PHE A 8 -28.44 39.13 -7.14
N LEU A 9 -27.55 40.07 -7.33
CA LEU A 9 -26.14 39.84 -7.67
C LEU A 9 -25.38 39.20 -6.51
N THR A 10 -25.63 39.66 -5.26
CA THR A 10 -25.02 39.05 -4.07
C THR A 10 -25.54 37.65 -3.80
N LEU A 11 -26.83 37.38 -4.02
CA LEU A 11 -27.41 36.06 -3.84
C LEU A 11 -26.87 35.06 -4.88
N THR A 12 -26.71 35.50 -6.15
CA THR A 12 -26.14 34.69 -7.22
C THR A 12 -24.65 34.37 -6.96
N LEU A 13 -23.89 35.33 -6.43
CA LEU A 13 -22.49 35.14 -6.05
C LEU A 13 -22.32 34.15 -4.89
N CYS A 14 -23.19 34.22 -3.87
CA CYS A 14 -23.19 33.26 -2.74
C CYS A 14 -23.56 31.84 -3.18
N ILE A 15 -24.53 31.70 -4.10
CA ILE A 15 -24.93 30.39 -4.63
C ILE A 15 -23.80 29.80 -5.51
N SER A 16 -23.12 30.62 -6.32
CA SER A 16 -21.97 30.15 -7.13
C SER A 16 -20.78 29.76 -6.25
N MET A 17 -20.51 30.45 -5.13
CA MET A 17 -19.48 30.05 -4.17
C MET A 17 -19.85 28.76 -3.43
N MET A 18 -21.13 28.53 -3.08
CA MET A 18 -21.55 27.26 -2.48
C MET A 18 -21.45 26.08 -3.46
N LEU A 19 -21.68 26.30 -4.75
CA LEU A 19 -21.52 25.25 -5.77
C LEU A 19 -20.05 24.89 -6.05
N ILE A 20 -19.13 25.82 -5.82
CA ILE A 20 -17.67 25.55 -5.98
C ILE A 20 -17.17 24.75 -4.76
N VAL A 21 -17.73 24.96 -3.57
CA VAL A 21 -17.33 24.21 -2.36
C VAL A 21 -17.90 22.78 -2.36
N THR A 22 -19.02 22.52 -3.06
CA THR A 22 -19.61 21.17 -3.20
C THR A 22 -19.02 20.34 -4.33
N SER A 23 -18.15 20.92 -5.17
CA SER A 23 -17.46 20.22 -6.26
C SER A 23 -16.07 19.68 -5.88
N CYS A 24 -15.61 19.88 -4.64
CA CYS A 24 -14.52 19.10 -4.08
C CYS A 24 -15.11 17.75 -3.63
N GLY A 25 -15.26 16.83 -4.56
CA GLY A 25 -15.52 15.43 -4.21
C GLY A 25 -14.41 15.00 -3.26
N THR A 26 -14.76 14.76 -2.00
CA THR A 26 -13.83 14.17 -1.04
C THR A 26 -13.40 12.84 -1.64
N LYS A 27 -12.12 12.74 -2.01
CA LYS A 27 -11.56 11.49 -2.51
C LYS A 27 -11.80 10.42 -1.45
N HIS A 28 -11.97 9.20 -1.90
CA HIS A 28 -12.14 8.08 -0.97
C HIS A 28 -10.84 7.90 -0.17
N PRO A 29 -10.86 7.72 1.17
CA PRO A 29 -9.65 7.63 1.97
C PRO A 29 -8.66 6.55 1.51
N ILE A 30 -9.14 5.43 0.95
CA ILE A 30 -8.29 4.40 0.33
C ILE A 30 -7.51 4.98 -0.87
N GLU A 31 -8.18 5.75 -1.72
CA GLU A 31 -7.55 6.41 -2.88
C GLU A 31 -6.58 7.52 -2.46
N GLU A 32 -6.94 8.30 -1.43
CA GLU A 32 -6.04 9.31 -0.86
C GLU A 32 -4.76 8.70 -0.30
N PHE A 33 -4.88 7.57 0.43
CA PHE A 33 -3.73 6.86 0.96
C PHE A 33 -2.85 6.28 -0.16
N LYS A 34 -3.45 5.65 -1.19
CA LYS A 34 -2.73 5.17 -2.37
C LYS A 34 -1.93 6.28 -3.05
N ASN A 35 -2.55 7.46 -3.23
CA ASN A 35 -1.88 8.60 -3.83
C ASN A 35 -0.75 9.14 -2.94
N LYS A 36 -0.97 9.25 -1.62
CA LYS A 36 0.07 9.64 -0.65
C LYS A 36 1.29 8.73 -0.74
N MET A 37 1.07 7.42 -0.84
CA MET A 37 2.14 6.44 -0.98
C MET A 37 2.90 6.58 -2.30
N ALA A 38 2.18 6.79 -3.42
CA ALA A 38 2.77 7.00 -4.73
C ALA A 38 3.56 8.33 -4.82
N ASP A 39 3.02 9.41 -4.24
CA ASP A 39 3.67 10.73 -4.24
C ASP A 39 4.93 10.77 -3.38
N ALA A 40 4.97 10.00 -2.30
CA ALA A 40 6.12 9.94 -1.40
C ALA A 40 7.27 9.08 -1.92
N ASP A 41 6.98 8.14 -2.83
CA ASP A 41 7.93 7.23 -3.47
C ASP A 41 8.77 6.38 -2.48
N SER A 42 8.51 6.50 -1.17
CA SER A 42 9.19 5.69 -0.16
C SER A 42 8.25 5.28 0.99
N TYR A 43 8.36 4.03 1.43
CA TYR A 43 7.55 3.49 2.53
C TYR A 43 8.08 2.15 3.05
N GLN A 44 7.53 1.71 4.18
CA GLN A 44 7.79 0.39 4.75
C GLN A 44 6.53 -0.46 4.69
N MET A 45 6.65 -1.69 4.21
CA MET A 45 5.64 -2.74 4.30
C MET A 45 6.04 -3.81 5.31
N SER A 46 5.09 -4.24 6.13
CA SER A 46 5.27 -5.36 7.05
C SER A 46 4.12 -6.36 6.87
N VAL A 47 4.45 -7.58 6.48
CA VAL A 47 3.49 -8.67 6.30
C VAL A 47 3.62 -9.62 7.48
N THR A 48 2.54 -9.79 8.23
CA THR A 48 2.45 -10.75 9.33
C THR A 48 1.48 -11.85 8.95
N MET A 49 1.95 -13.09 8.93
CA MET A 49 1.14 -14.28 8.75
C MET A 49 0.94 -14.95 10.10
N SER A 50 -0.32 -15.24 10.47
CA SER A 50 -0.70 -15.86 11.74
C SER A 50 -1.22 -17.27 11.53
N ASN A 51 -0.97 -18.17 12.47
CA ASN A 51 -1.37 -19.57 12.40
C ASN A 51 -0.66 -20.38 11.30
N VAL A 52 0.55 -19.98 10.94
CA VAL A 52 1.37 -20.74 9.97
C VAL A 52 1.77 -22.08 10.60
N PRO A 53 1.48 -23.22 9.96
CA PRO A 53 1.85 -24.54 10.47
C PRO A 53 3.35 -24.62 10.79
N LEU A 54 3.72 -25.15 11.95
CA LEU A 54 5.07 -25.29 12.49
C LEU A 54 5.76 -23.99 12.94
N PHE A 55 5.35 -22.82 12.45
CA PHE A 55 6.03 -21.56 12.71
C PHE A 55 5.21 -20.59 13.58
N GLY A 56 3.88 -20.79 13.69
CA GLY A 56 3.00 -19.90 14.45
C GLY A 56 2.79 -18.55 13.76
N THR A 57 3.41 -17.49 14.25
CA THR A 57 3.33 -16.15 13.64
C THR A 57 4.66 -15.76 13.01
N ILE A 58 4.61 -15.31 11.79
CA ILE A 58 5.77 -14.88 11.00
C ILE A 58 5.55 -13.43 10.58
N THR A 59 6.56 -12.57 10.74
CA THR A 59 6.54 -11.20 10.24
C THR A 59 7.74 -10.94 9.34
N MET A 60 7.47 -10.45 8.14
CA MET A 60 8.48 -9.98 7.18
C MET A 60 8.30 -8.49 6.99
N THR A 61 9.41 -7.77 6.79
CA THR A 61 9.39 -6.33 6.58
C THR A 61 10.22 -5.99 5.36
N THR A 62 9.64 -5.23 4.44
CA THR A 62 10.29 -4.70 3.25
C THR A 62 10.29 -3.18 3.32
N LYS A 63 11.37 -2.54 2.91
CA LYS A 63 11.46 -1.08 2.75
C LYS A 63 11.63 -0.76 1.28
N ILE A 64 10.96 0.30 0.83
CA ILE A 64 10.99 0.78 -0.54
C ILE A 64 11.41 2.24 -0.51
N ASP A 65 12.26 2.64 -1.46
CA ASP A 65 12.72 4.00 -1.69
C ASP A 65 12.98 4.18 -3.19
N GLY A 66 12.02 4.77 -3.88
CA GLY A 66 12.00 4.91 -5.32
C GLY A 66 12.09 3.55 -6.01
N ASN A 67 13.19 3.35 -6.72
CA ASN A 67 13.48 2.12 -7.45
C ASN A 67 14.28 1.08 -6.64
N ILE A 68 14.51 1.32 -5.35
CA ILE A 68 15.26 0.43 -4.47
C ILE A 68 14.33 -0.22 -3.45
N GLN A 69 14.38 -1.53 -3.37
CA GLN A 69 13.71 -2.33 -2.35
C GLN A 69 14.76 -2.99 -1.46
N TYR A 70 14.53 -2.99 -0.15
CA TYR A 70 15.37 -3.68 0.83
C TYR A 70 14.57 -4.74 1.58
N ASN A 71 15.06 -5.96 1.57
CA ASN A 71 14.53 -7.10 2.29
C ASN A 71 15.58 -7.56 3.33
N PRO A 72 15.31 -7.43 4.64
CA PRO A 72 16.22 -7.93 5.66
C PRO A 72 16.30 -9.45 5.63
N ALA A 73 17.39 -10.01 6.11
CA ALA A 73 17.53 -11.45 6.26
C ALA A 73 16.38 -12.02 7.10
N PHE A 74 15.75 -13.08 6.59
CA PHE A 74 14.64 -13.75 7.26
C PHE A 74 14.69 -15.25 7.05
N MET A 75 14.68 -16.03 8.15
CA MET A 75 14.77 -17.50 8.14
C MET A 75 15.96 -18.00 7.28
N PHE A 76 15.67 -18.49 6.07
CA PHE A 76 16.65 -19.04 5.14
C PHE A 76 17.04 -18.03 4.04
N ASN A 77 16.35 -16.88 3.95
CA ASN A 77 16.64 -15.85 2.97
C ASN A 77 17.74 -14.94 3.48
N LYS A 78 18.66 -14.60 2.60
CA LYS A 78 19.72 -13.64 2.87
C LYS A 78 19.18 -12.22 2.87
N GLU A 79 19.93 -11.31 3.49
CA GLU A 79 19.70 -9.87 3.36
C GLU A 79 19.95 -9.46 1.90
N GLU A 80 19.02 -8.72 1.31
CA GLU A 80 19.08 -8.34 -0.09
C GLU A 80 18.57 -6.94 -0.38
N TYR A 81 19.09 -6.34 -1.45
CA TYR A 81 18.47 -5.18 -2.11
C TYR A 81 18.07 -5.56 -3.53
N ILE A 82 16.98 -5.00 -4.01
CA ILE A 82 16.54 -5.10 -5.40
C ILE A 82 16.50 -3.69 -5.96
N GLU A 83 17.20 -3.46 -7.07
CA GLU A 83 17.22 -2.18 -7.80
C GLU A 83 16.54 -2.37 -9.15
N THR A 84 15.55 -1.55 -9.46
CA THR A 84 14.89 -1.55 -10.78
C THR A 84 15.46 -0.42 -11.63
N VAL A 85 16.06 -0.76 -12.78
CA VAL A 85 16.61 0.19 -13.75
C VAL A 85 15.95 -0.04 -15.11
N GLY A 86 15.00 0.83 -15.46
CA GLY A 86 14.10 0.59 -16.60
C GLY A 86 13.31 -0.71 -16.40
N ASP A 87 13.37 -1.64 -17.35
CA ASP A 87 12.69 -2.94 -17.29
C ASP A 87 13.56 -4.04 -16.66
N THR A 88 14.71 -3.71 -16.10
CA THR A 88 15.65 -4.69 -15.57
C THR A 88 15.74 -4.59 -14.06
N LYS A 89 15.59 -5.71 -13.37
CA LYS A 89 15.82 -5.84 -11.93
C LYS A 89 17.21 -6.39 -11.66
N TYR A 90 17.88 -5.83 -10.66
CA TYR A 90 19.18 -6.30 -10.16
C TYR A 90 19.05 -6.63 -8.68
N LYS A 91 19.48 -7.84 -8.32
CA LYS A 91 19.50 -8.32 -6.94
C LYS A 91 20.92 -8.19 -6.37
N TYR A 92 21.04 -7.51 -5.24
CA TYR A 92 22.26 -7.44 -4.43
C TYR A 92 22.06 -8.35 -3.23
N THR A 93 22.89 -9.37 -3.09
CA THR A 93 22.77 -10.36 -2.02
C THR A 93 24.00 -10.32 -1.12
N LYS A 94 23.78 -10.29 0.19
CA LYS A 94 24.85 -10.36 1.18
C LYS A 94 25.41 -11.76 1.29
N ASN A 95 26.71 -11.92 1.11
CA ASN A 95 27.43 -13.17 1.25
C ASN A 95 27.72 -13.49 2.72
N GLU A 96 28.11 -14.74 3.01
CA GLU A 96 28.45 -15.20 4.36
C GLU A 96 29.67 -14.47 4.94
N ASP A 97 30.58 -14.01 4.11
CA ASP A 97 31.76 -13.23 4.48
C ASP A 97 31.50 -11.74 4.69
N GLY A 98 30.23 -11.31 4.48
CA GLY A 98 29.77 -9.92 4.63
C GLY A 98 29.94 -9.06 3.38
N THR A 99 30.54 -9.57 2.32
CA THR A 99 30.60 -8.88 1.01
C THR A 99 29.24 -8.91 0.31
N TRP A 100 29.10 -8.13 -0.76
CA TRP A 100 27.88 -8.09 -1.56
C TRP A 100 28.15 -8.53 -2.98
N SER A 101 27.24 -9.32 -3.52
CA SER A 101 27.24 -9.70 -4.95
C SER A 101 26.03 -9.10 -5.65
N LYS A 102 26.22 -8.68 -6.91
CA LYS A 102 25.16 -8.17 -7.80
C LYS A 102 24.92 -9.16 -8.93
N ALA A 103 23.66 -9.48 -9.18
CA ALA A 103 23.25 -10.26 -10.34
C ALA A 103 21.98 -9.66 -10.94
N GLN A 104 21.73 -9.93 -12.22
CA GLN A 104 20.41 -9.62 -12.79
C GLN A 104 19.38 -10.57 -12.16
N ASP A 105 18.28 -10.01 -11.68
CA ASP A 105 17.15 -10.78 -11.18
C ASP A 105 16.30 -11.23 -12.37
N THR A 106 16.20 -12.55 -12.55
CA THR A 106 15.41 -13.17 -13.62
C THR A 106 14.22 -13.96 -13.07
N GLU A 107 13.94 -13.83 -11.79
CA GLU A 107 12.78 -14.46 -11.17
C GLU A 107 11.51 -13.73 -11.62
N GLU A 108 10.50 -14.49 -12.06
CA GLU A 108 9.17 -13.95 -12.36
C GLU A 108 8.49 -13.60 -11.03
N GLU A 109 7.77 -12.48 -11.01
CA GLU A 109 6.94 -12.13 -9.84
C GLU A 109 5.84 -13.17 -9.67
N ASP A 110 5.64 -13.62 -8.44
CA ASP A 110 4.49 -14.44 -8.08
C ASP A 110 3.26 -13.53 -7.92
N ASP A 111 2.41 -13.51 -8.94
CA ASP A 111 1.16 -12.72 -8.96
C ASP A 111 0.21 -13.05 -7.79
N SER A 112 0.40 -14.21 -7.14
CA SER A 112 -0.39 -14.60 -5.96
C SER A 112 0.12 -13.98 -4.66
N SER A 113 1.29 -13.35 -4.67
CA SER A 113 1.84 -12.66 -3.49
C SER A 113 0.98 -11.47 -3.09
N VAL A 114 0.78 -11.30 -1.78
CA VAL A 114 0.08 -10.12 -1.22
C VAL A 114 0.75 -8.79 -1.57
N THR A 115 2.01 -8.83 -1.93
CA THR A 115 2.82 -7.66 -2.30
C THR A 115 3.01 -7.50 -3.80
N SER A 116 2.40 -8.35 -4.65
CA SER A 116 2.44 -8.17 -6.10
C SER A 116 1.68 -6.91 -6.52
N ASP A 117 2.10 -6.29 -7.62
CA ASP A 117 1.47 -5.08 -8.13
C ASP A 117 -0.03 -5.30 -8.40
N LYS A 118 -0.40 -6.44 -8.97
CA LYS A 118 -1.80 -6.80 -9.23
C LYS A 118 -2.62 -6.87 -7.94
N THR A 119 -2.13 -7.58 -6.93
CA THR A 119 -2.82 -7.70 -5.63
C THR A 119 -2.94 -6.33 -4.95
N MET A 120 -1.88 -5.52 -4.97
CA MET A 120 -1.90 -4.17 -4.39
C MET A 120 -2.89 -3.26 -5.12
N GLU A 121 -2.99 -3.34 -6.45
CA GLU A 121 -3.97 -2.56 -7.21
C GLU A 121 -5.41 -2.93 -6.84
N GLU A 122 -5.71 -4.21 -6.71
CA GLU A 122 -7.03 -4.71 -6.28
C GLU A 122 -7.35 -4.31 -4.83
N LEU A 123 -6.39 -4.44 -3.91
CA LEU A 123 -6.56 -4.06 -2.50
C LEU A 123 -6.79 -2.56 -2.31
N PHE A 124 -6.21 -1.70 -3.14
CA PHE A 124 -6.41 -0.26 -3.07
C PHE A 124 -7.50 0.28 -4.02
N ASN A 125 -8.36 -0.58 -4.56
CA ASN A 125 -9.54 -0.15 -5.30
C ASN A 125 -10.70 0.16 -4.34
N PRO A 126 -11.11 1.43 -4.16
CA PRO A 126 -12.17 1.82 -3.22
C PRO A 126 -13.53 1.19 -3.53
N ASP A 127 -13.76 0.85 -4.81
CA ASP A 127 -15.02 0.23 -5.24
C ASP A 127 -15.23 -1.17 -4.64
N ASN A 128 -14.19 -1.81 -4.16
CA ASN A 128 -14.25 -3.13 -3.55
C ASN A 128 -14.77 -3.14 -2.11
N TYR A 129 -14.97 -1.96 -1.51
CA TYR A 129 -15.22 -1.85 -0.06
C TYR A 129 -16.49 -1.09 0.29
N GLU A 130 -17.00 -1.38 1.49
CA GLU A 130 -18.02 -0.61 2.17
C GLU A 130 -17.53 -0.17 3.55
N LYS A 131 -17.92 1.03 4.00
CA LYS A 131 -17.51 1.56 5.30
C LYS A 131 -18.08 0.71 6.43
N VAL A 132 -17.25 0.38 7.42
CA VAL A 132 -17.70 -0.32 8.62
C VAL A 132 -18.44 0.66 9.52
N LYS A 133 -19.69 0.31 9.94
CA LYS A 133 -20.50 1.12 10.84
C LYS A 133 -19.77 1.30 12.18
N ASP A 134 -19.82 2.52 12.72
CA ASP A 134 -19.25 2.87 14.03
C ASP A 134 -17.72 2.70 14.16
N LYS A 135 -17.02 2.53 13.02
CA LYS A 135 -15.55 2.56 12.95
C LYS A 135 -15.08 3.65 11.99
N GLU A 136 -14.27 4.56 12.50
CA GLU A 136 -13.69 5.61 11.68
C GLU A 136 -12.61 5.01 10.78
N ASN A 137 -12.59 5.45 9.50
CA ASN A 137 -11.59 5.06 8.50
C ASN A 137 -11.36 3.54 8.33
N THR A 138 -12.38 2.73 8.66
CA THR A 138 -12.33 1.27 8.49
C THR A 138 -13.34 0.84 7.44
N TYR A 139 -12.88 0.01 6.52
CA TYR A 139 -13.60 -0.45 5.35
C TYR A 139 -13.47 -1.97 5.25
N LYS A 140 -14.55 -2.66 4.92
CA LYS A 140 -14.55 -4.11 4.70
C LYS A 140 -14.93 -4.44 3.26
N GLN A 141 -14.45 -5.56 2.79
CA GLN A 141 -14.81 -6.15 1.49
C GLN A 141 -16.33 -6.23 1.31
N LYS A 142 -16.83 -5.79 0.16
CA LYS A 142 -18.24 -5.99 -0.23
C LYS A 142 -18.52 -7.46 -0.49
N LYS A 143 -19.74 -7.90 -0.25
CA LYS A 143 -20.17 -9.30 -0.40
C LYS A 143 -20.11 -9.85 -1.83
N ASP A 144 -20.22 -8.97 -2.81
CA ASP A 144 -20.20 -9.27 -4.25
C ASP A 144 -18.80 -9.12 -4.88
N VAL A 145 -17.81 -8.79 -4.08
CA VAL A 145 -16.39 -8.70 -4.48
C VAL A 145 -15.66 -9.95 -4.04
N THR A 146 -14.84 -10.52 -4.91
CA THR A 146 -13.98 -11.66 -4.63
C THR A 146 -12.55 -11.30 -4.99
N PHE A 147 -11.61 -11.55 -4.10
CA PHE A 147 -10.18 -11.52 -4.37
C PHE A 147 -9.68 -12.93 -4.66
N ASP A 148 -8.73 -13.08 -5.58
CA ASP A 148 -8.28 -14.41 -6.04
C ASP A 148 -7.75 -15.30 -4.91
N ASN A 149 -7.00 -14.73 -3.96
CA ASN A 149 -6.28 -15.51 -2.94
C ASN A 149 -6.66 -15.14 -1.49
N PHE A 150 -7.59 -14.19 -1.31
CA PHE A 150 -7.93 -13.65 0.00
C PHE A 150 -9.42 -13.45 0.19
N GLU A 151 -9.86 -13.58 1.42
CA GLU A 151 -11.23 -13.31 1.86
C GLU A 151 -11.25 -12.52 3.16
N ASP A 152 -12.42 -12.00 3.54
CA ASP A 152 -12.63 -11.21 4.76
C ASP A 152 -11.72 -9.97 4.86
N VAL A 153 -11.42 -9.34 3.72
CA VAL A 153 -10.49 -8.21 3.66
C VAL A 153 -11.07 -6.99 4.38
N THR A 154 -10.29 -6.44 5.31
CA THR A 154 -10.60 -5.21 6.03
C THR A 154 -9.44 -4.25 5.93
N ILE A 155 -9.72 -2.99 5.55
CA ILE A 155 -8.74 -1.90 5.48
C ILE A 155 -9.04 -0.88 6.57
N THR A 156 -8.03 -0.52 7.35
CA THR A 156 -8.06 0.60 8.30
C THR A 156 -6.99 1.61 7.90
N ILE A 157 -7.40 2.87 7.71
CA ILE A 157 -6.50 3.97 7.31
C ILE A 157 -6.33 4.91 8.48
N GLU A 158 -5.10 5.14 8.86
CA GLU A 158 -4.67 6.15 9.82
C GLU A 158 -3.91 7.28 9.10
N GLU A 159 -3.52 8.32 9.80
CA GLU A 159 -2.86 9.49 9.20
C GLU A 159 -1.60 9.11 8.40
N ASP A 160 -0.75 8.23 8.95
CA ASP A 160 0.54 7.84 8.38
C ASP A 160 0.70 6.34 8.18
N SER A 161 -0.40 5.58 8.27
CA SER A 161 -0.37 4.14 8.06
C SER A 161 -1.67 3.58 7.51
N CYS A 162 -1.55 2.42 6.85
CA CYS A 162 -2.66 1.61 6.41
C CYS A 162 -2.46 0.19 6.91
N THR A 163 -3.48 -0.38 7.54
CA THR A 163 -3.51 -1.78 7.94
C THR A 163 -4.55 -2.51 7.11
N ILE A 164 -4.14 -3.62 6.48
CA ILE A 164 -5.02 -4.52 5.74
C ILE A 164 -4.97 -5.88 6.43
N GLU A 165 -6.12 -6.38 6.88
CA GLU A 165 -6.27 -7.70 7.49
C GLU A 165 -7.13 -8.57 6.58
N MET A 166 -6.72 -9.80 6.34
CA MET A 166 -7.36 -10.75 5.42
C MET A 166 -7.07 -12.19 5.80
N MET A 167 -7.84 -13.11 5.25
CA MET A 167 -7.59 -14.55 5.35
C MET A 167 -7.13 -15.09 4.00
N SER A 168 -6.07 -15.91 3.99
CA SER A 168 -5.67 -16.65 2.80
C SER A 168 -6.65 -17.78 2.54
N THR A 169 -7.23 -17.83 1.31
CA THR A 169 -8.17 -18.90 0.92
C THR A 169 -7.50 -20.23 0.75
N ASP A 170 -6.26 -20.25 0.27
CA ASP A 170 -5.53 -21.50 -0.05
C ASP A 170 -4.91 -22.13 1.18
N ALA A 171 -4.37 -21.32 2.10
CA ALA A 171 -3.58 -21.80 3.21
C ALA A 171 -4.28 -21.68 4.58
N GLY A 172 -5.41 -20.97 4.66
CA GLY A 172 -6.22 -20.83 5.87
C GLY A 172 -5.55 -20.09 7.03
N TYR A 173 -4.51 -19.29 6.75
CA TYR A 173 -3.86 -18.44 7.75
C TYR A 173 -4.25 -16.98 7.61
N GLY A 174 -4.27 -16.24 8.73
CA GLY A 174 -4.52 -14.80 8.71
C GLY A 174 -3.29 -14.05 8.20
N VAL A 175 -3.53 -13.05 7.34
CA VAL A 175 -2.52 -12.14 6.81
C VAL A 175 -2.84 -10.72 7.28
N LYS A 176 -1.84 -10.04 7.83
CA LYS A 176 -1.90 -8.62 8.17
C LYS A 176 -0.79 -7.89 7.45
N LEU A 177 -1.16 -6.99 6.54
CA LEU A 177 -0.26 -6.08 5.87
C LEU A 177 -0.34 -4.71 6.55
N VAL A 178 0.80 -4.14 6.93
CA VAL A 178 0.90 -2.78 7.46
C VAL A 178 1.84 -1.98 6.57
N ILE A 179 1.34 -0.87 6.02
CA ILE A 179 2.14 0.12 5.28
C ILE A 179 2.30 1.34 6.19
N SER A 180 3.53 1.79 6.35
CA SER A 180 3.90 2.87 7.27
C SER A 180 5.17 3.58 6.82
N LYS A 181 5.59 4.62 7.55
CA LYS A 181 6.80 5.40 7.27
C LYS A 181 6.85 5.97 5.85
N ILE A 182 5.71 6.50 5.39
CA ILE A 182 5.58 7.07 4.05
C ILE A 182 6.40 8.35 3.97
N GLY A 183 7.35 8.41 3.01
CA GLY A 183 8.26 9.54 2.83
C GLY A 183 9.42 9.59 3.85
N GLU A 184 9.60 8.55 4.68
CA GLU A 184 10.62 8.55 5.75
C GLU A 184 11.76 7.55 5.51
N ILE A 185 11.70 6.77 4.43
CA ILE A 185 12.70 5.74 4.13
C ILE A 185 13.75 6.32 3.18
N GLU A 186 15.01 6.17 3.56
CA GLU A 186 16.17 6.44 2.70
C GLU A 186 17.01 5.17 2.60
N LEU A 187 17.23 4.68 1.38
CA LEU A 187 18.00 3.48 1.10
C LEU A 187 19.25 3.82 0.27
N THR A 188 20.34 3.17 0.58
CA THR A 188 21.57 3.25 -0.19
C THR A 188 22.02 1.86 -0.57
N LEU A 189 22.27 1.65 -1.87
CA LEU A 189 22.76 0.38 -2.37
C LEU A 189 24.14 0.04 -1.80
N PRO A 190 24.40 -1.22 -1.47
CA PRO A 190 25.71 -1.65 -1.00
C PRO A 190 26.77 -1.56 -2.11
N THR A 191 28.02 -1.37 -1.72
CA THR A 191 29.14 -1.45 -2.64
C THR A 191 29.42 -2.92 -2.98
N VAL A 192 29.51 -3.23 -4.25
CA VAL A 192 29.88 -4.56 -4.76
C VAL A 192 31.39 -4.58 -5.04
N GLU A 193 32.11 -5.53 -4.49
CA GLU A 193 33.55 -5.75 -4.74
C GLU A 193 33.80 -6.65 -5.96
#